data_35e86d77baae6b2519543f58612b633b
#
_entry.id   35e86d77baae6b2519543f58612b633b
#
_cell.length_a   1.000
_cell.length_b   1.000
_cell.length_c   1.000
_cell.angle_alpha   90.00
_cell.angle_beta   90.00
_cell.angle_gamma   90.00
#
_symmetry.space_group_name_H-M   'P 1'
#
loop_
_entity.id
_entity.type
_entity.pdbx_description
1 polymer ?
#
loop_
_entity_poly.entity_id
_entity_poly.type
_entity_poly.pdbx_seq_one_letter_code
_entity_poly.pdbx_strand_id
1 'polypeptide(L)'
;MANQLPHPGEVFLDHTAFFVPAIDAAAGALERCGFRLTPFTVQTNREGGATVPSGTGNRCAMFKNGYLELLTATSDTPLSAQLRERIADHAGLHLAAFTSADAAAEHRRLATAGFPTLPLVDMRRPVGDDFARFTIARIAHGTMPEGRAQFLTHDTEKLVWLPDMLDHPNGAEALSALWVAADDPAEPAARYARFTGRPARSDGALTTIALDRGTLNFATPGHLADAFGIVPAGSLPCLVAASIAVANVANLETLLAATGLAYRRASAGIAVTLPAGLGDALIFHQSRARP
;
A
#
# COMPACT_ATOMS: atom_id res chain seq x y z
N MET A 1 -13.72 14.02 -9.86
CA MET A 1 -12.75 13.06 -9.30
C MET A 1 -12.30 13.59 -7.94
N ALA A 2 -12.00 12.69 -6.98
CA ALA A 2 -11.41 13.12 -5.71
C ALA A 2 -10.05 13.78 -5.98
N ASN A 3 -9.65 14.74 -5.13
CA ASN A 3 -8.32 15.35 -5.23
C ASN A 3 -7.27 14.28 -4.88
N GLN A 4 -6.40 13.94 -5.81
CA GLN A 4 -5.33 12.96 -5.62
C GLN A 4 -4.05 13.61 -5.11
N LEU A 5 -3.90 14.91 -5.33
CA LEU A 5 -2.71 15.64 -4.92
C LEU A 5 -2.96 16.31 -3.57
N PRO A 6 -2.09 16.08 -2.57
CA PRO A 6 -2.15 16.79 -1.29
C PRO A 6 -1.79 18.26 -1.46
N HIS A 7 -2.37 19.11 -0.61
CA HIS A 7 -1.89 20.49 -0.45
C HIS A 7 -0.55 20.50 0.30
N PRO A 8 0.21 21.60 0.24
CA PRO A 8 1.42 21.74 1.03
C PRO A 8 1.19 21.48 2.52
N GLY A 9 1.97 20.55 3.08
CA GLY A 9 1.85 20.12 4.47
C GLY A 9 0.88 18.95 4.73
N GLU A 10 0.07 18.53 3.75
CA GLU A 10 -0.75 17.34 3.85
C GLU A 10 0.05 16.07 3.51
N VAL A 11 -0.29 14.97 4.15
CA VAL A 11 0.25 13.64 3.91
C VAL A 11 -0.92 12.67 3.69
N PHE A 12 -0.95 12.02 2.54
CA PHE A 12 -1.95 11.01 2.22
C PHE A 12 -1.33 9.61 2.22
N LEU A 13 -2.07 8.62 2.69
CA LEU A 13 -1.81 7.24 2.36
C LEU A 13 -2.11 7.05 0.87
N ASP A 14 -1.06 6.79 0.10
CA ASP A 14 -1.15 6.72 -1.36
C ASP A 14 -1.46 5.30 -1.83
N HIS A 15 -0.57 4.38 -1.52
CA HIS A 15 -0.74 2.97 -1.87
C HIS A 15 0.00 2.05 -0.92
N THR A 16 -0.33 0.78 -1.03
CA THR A 16 0.44 -0.30 -0.46
C THR A 16 0.72 -1.34 -1.53
N ALA A 17 1.82 -2.07 -1.41
CA ALA A 17 2.15 -3.10 -2.38
C ALA A 17 2.32 -4.46 -1.72
N PHE A 18 1.69 -5.46 -2.36
CA PHE A 18 1.99 -6.87 -2.16
C PHE A 18 3.20 -7.24 -3.02
N PHE A 19 4.24 -7.75 -2.39
CA PHE A 19 5.38 -8.32 -3.09
C PHE A 19 5.09 -9.79 -3.36
N VAL A 20 5.03 -10.16 -4.64
CA VAL A 20 4.55 -11.47 -5.07
C VAL A 20 5.53 -12.16 -6.00
N PRO A 21 5.70 -13.50 -5.85
CA PRO A 21 6.57 -14.28 -6.74
C PRO A 21 5.95 -14.49 -8.13
N ALA A 22 4.61 -14.55 -8.21
CA ALA A 22 3.86 -14.86 -9.42
C ALA A 22 2.72 -13.87 -9.62
N ILE A 23 2.93 -12.87 -10.48
CA ILE A 23 1.99 -11.73 -10.65
C ILE A 23 0.61 -12.16 -11.14
N ASP A 24 0.52 -13.13 -12.05
CA ASP A 24 -0.76 -13.57 -12.63
C ASP A 24 -1.61 -14.34 -11.61
N ALA A 25 -0.99 -15.17 -10.78
CA ALA A 25 -1.68 -15.88 -9.70
C ALA A 25 -2.22 -14.91 -8.64
N ALA A 26 -1.41 -13.91 -8.26
CA ALA A 26 -1.81 -12.86 -7.33
C ALA A 26 -2.91 -11.97 -7.91
N ALA A 27 -2.80 -11.61 -9.20
CA ALA A 27 -3.83 -10.87 -9.91
C ALA A 27 -5.16 -11.62 -9.92
N GLY A 28 -5.18 -12.89 -10.28
CA GLY A 28 -6.39 -13.72 -10.24
C GLY A 28 -6.99 -13.83 -8.84
N ALA A 29 -6.20 -13.78 -7.77
CA ALA A 29 -6.71 -13.75 -6.40
C ALA A 29 -7.43 -12.42 -6.09
N LEU A 30 -6.87 -11.27 -6.46
CA LEU A 30 -7.54 -9.98 -6.29
C LEU A 30 -8.75 -9.84 -7.20
N GLU A 31 -8.71 -10.36 -8.42
CA GLU A 31 -9.86 -10.36 -9.35
C GLU A 31 -11.03 -11.17 -8.77
N ARG A 32 -10.78 -12.30 -8.09
CA ARG A 32 -11.83 -13.03 -7.34
C ARG A 32 -12.38 -12.23 -6.16
N CYS A 33 -11.60 -11.34 -5.55
CA CYS A 33 -12.11 -10.37 -4.57
C CYS A 33 -12.93 -9.24 -5.20
N GLY A 34 -13.11 -9.24 -6.53
CA GLY A 34 -13.88 -8.25 -7.27
C GLY A 34 -13.12 -6.98 -7.63
N PHE A 35 -11.78 -7.01 -7.60
CA PHE A 35 -10.99 -5.88 -8.09
C PHE A 35 -10.79 -5.96 -9.60
N ARG A 36 -10.82 -4.78 -10.24
CA ARG A 36 -10.31 -4.60 -11.61
C ARG A 36 -8.86 -4.16 -11.52
N LEU A 37 -7.97 -4.79 -12.27
CA LEU A 37 -6.55 -4.50 -12.25
C LEU A 37 -6.08 -3.86 -13.56
N THR A 38 -5.12 -2.94 -13.45
CA THR A 38 -4.45 -2.37 -14.63
C THR A 38 -3.70 -3.47 -15.40
N PRO A 39 -3.41 -3.26 -16.70
CA PRO A 39 -2.46 -4.11 -17.43
C PRO A 39 -1.11 -4.20 -16.70
N PHE A 40 -0.39 -5.31 -16.91
CA PHE A 40 0.98 -5.45 -16.40
C PHE A 40 1.90 -4.43 -17.06
N THR A 41 2.72 -3.76 -16.24
CA THR A 41 3.64 -2.74 -16.72
C THR A 41 5.01 -2.90 -16.06
N VAL A 42 6.07 -2.91 -16.85
CA VAL A 42 7.46 -2.87 -16.37
C VAL A 42 7.82 -1.42 -16.02
N GLN A 43 8.40 -1.25 -14.84
CA GLN A 43 8.79 0.07 -14.33
C GLN A 43 10.22 0.41 -14.76
N THR A 44 10.49 1.68 -15.01
CA THR A 44 11.79 2.21 -15.36
C THR A 44 12.14 3.44 -14.52
N ASN A 45 13.43 3.72 -14.36
CA ASN A 45 13.95 4.95 -13.74
C ASN A 45 14.64 5.82 -14.79
N ARG A 46 14.84 7.10 -14.46
CA ARG A 46 15.71 8.01 -15.21
C ARG A 46 17.00 8.22 -14.41
N GLU A 47 18.12 7.87 -15.01
CA GLU A 47 19.44 8.02 -14.42
C GLU A 47 20.40 8.66 -15.45
N GLY A 48 20.95 9.82 -15.12
CA GLY A 48 21.85 10.56 -16.03
C GLY A 48 21.24 10.86 -17.41
N GLY A 49 19.91 11.04 -17.49
CA GLY A 49 19.20 11.24 -18.74
C GLY A 49 18.84 9.95 -19.51
N ALA A 50 19.36 8.79 -19.14
CA ALA A 50 19.01 7.51 -19.71
C ALA A 50 17.78 6.87 -19.03
N THR A 51 17.06 6.00 -19.74
CA THR A 51 16.02 5.14 -19.16
C THR A 51 16.66 3.80 -18.79
N VAL A 52 16.55 3.42 -17.50
CA VAL A 52 17.11 2.18 -16.97
C VAL A 52 16.00 1.32 -16.36
N PRO A 53 16.06 -0.03 -16.44
CA PRO A 53 15.09 -0.89 -15.78
C PRO A 53 15.14 -0.68 -14.26
N SER A 54 13.97 -0.55 -13.61
CA SER A 54 13.90 -0.58 -12.14
C SER A 54 14.11 -2.00 -11.58
N GLY A 55 13.89 -3.02 -12.41
CA GLY A 55 13.90 -4.43 -12.04
C GLY A 55 12.56 -4.96 -11.52
N THR A 56 11.53 -4.13 -11.59
CA THR A 56 10.18 -4.46 -11.09
C THR A 56 9.11 -4.19 -12.14
N GLY A 57 7.99 -4.89 -12.01
CA GLY A 57 6.78 -4.66 -12.79
C GLY A 57 5.54 -4.84 -11.92
N ASN A 58 4.45 -4.19 -12.28
CA ASN A 58 3.26 -4.13 -11.44
C ASN A 58 1.94 -4.29 -12.20
N ARG A 59 0.89 -4.59 -11.42
CA ARG A 59 -0.53 -4.37 -11.71
C ARG A 59 -1.17 -3.67 -10.52
N CYS A 60 -2.13 -2.79 -10.74
CA CYS A 60 -2.74 -2.01 -9.67
C CYS A 60 -4.27 -2.10 -9.68
N ALA A 61 -4.88 -2.18 -8.48
CA ALA A 61 -6.30 -1.90 -8.28
C ALA A 61 -6.43 -0.43 -7.88
N MET A 62 -6.86 0.41 -8.82
CA MET A 62 -6.92 1.87 -8.66
C MET A 62 -8.24 2.29 -8.03
N PHE A 63 -8.21 3.02 -6.91
CA PHE A 63 -9.41 3.53 -6.24
C PHE A 63 -9.59 5.04 -6.50
N LYS A 64 -10.74 5.57 -6.14
CA LYS A 64 -10.97 7.02 -6.12
C LYS A 64 -9.99 7.74 -5.18
N ASN A 65 -9.48 7.04 -4.15
CA ASN A 65 -8.44 7.51 -3.24
C ASN A 65 -7.43 6.39 -2.98
N GLY A 66 -6.19 6.54 -3.46
CA GLY A 66 -5.14 5.55 -3.32
C GLY A 66 -5.32 4.30 -4.18
N TYR A 67 -4.49 3.27 -3.97
CA TYR A 67 -4.57 2.01 -4.71
C TYR A 67 -3.83 0.87 -4.00
N LEU A 68 -4.14 -0.37 -4.42
CA LEU A 68 -3.34 -1.55 -4.13
C LEU A 68 -2.40 -1.82 -5.32
N GLU A 69 -1.17 -2.18 -5.05
CA GLU A 69 -0.20 -2.59 -6.05
C GLU A 69 0.19 -4.05 -5.85
N LEU A 70 0.23 -4.82 -6.93
CA LEU A 70 0.96 -6.08 -7.00
C LEU A 70 2.30 -5.80 -7.64
N LEU A 71 3.39 -6.13 -6.96
CA LEU A 71 4.76 -5.86 -7.40
C LEU A 71 5.56 -7.16 -7.48
N THR A 72 6.20 -7.38 -8.64
CA THR A 72 7.05 -8.55 -8.88
C THR A 72 8.39 -8.16 -9.47
N ALA A 73 9.41 -9.02 -9.34
CA ALA A 73 10.70 -8.84 -9.95
C ALA A 73 10.64 -9.19 -11.45
N THR A 74 11.25 -8.35 -12.31
CA THR A 74 11.29 -8.56 -13.78
C THR A 74 12.70 -8.74 -14.31
N SER A 75 13.71 -8.22 -13.62
CA SER A 75 15.13 -8.36 -13.98
C SER A 75 16.00 -8.20 -12.73
N ASP A 76 17.28 -8.49 -12.84
CA ASP A 76 18.22 -8.41 -11.72
C ASP A 76 18.69 -6.97 -11.51
N THR A 77 18.26 -6.37 -10.41
CA THR A 77 18.68 -5.05 -9.93
C THR A 77 18.78 -5.06 -8.42
N PRO A 78 19.44 -4.08 -7.78
CA PRO A 78 19.42 -3.95 -6.32
C PRO A 78 18.00 -3.87 -5.74
N LEU A 79 17.06 -3.24 -6.47
CA LEU A 79 15.68 -3.09 -6.04
C LEU A 79 14.92 -4.43 -6.08
N SER A 80 15.09 -5.20 -7.14
CA SER A 80 14.46 -6.53 -7.25
C SER A 80 15.07 -7.55 -6.30
N ALA A 81 16.35 -7.43 -5.95
CA ALA A 81 16.97 -8.26 -4.91
C ALA A 81 16.32 -8.03 -3.55
N GLN A 82 16.09 -6.77 -3.15
CA GLN A 82 15.35 -6.43 -1.92
C GLN A 82 13.91 -6.97 -1.93
N LEU A 83 13.26 -6.95 -3.09
CA LEU A 83 11.92 -7.49 -3.23
C LEU A 83 11.91 -9.01 -3.02
N ARG A 84 12.85 -9.73 -3.64
CA ARG A 84 12.99 -11.19 -3.46
C ARG A 84 13.34 -11.57 -2.02
N GLU A 85 14.15 -10.79 -1.34
CA GLU A 85 14.48 -10.98 0.08
C GLU A 85 13.21 -10.92 0.95
N ARG A 86 12.33 -9.94 0.71
CA ARG A 86 11.05 -9.82 1.43
C ARG A 86 10.10 -10.98 1.11
N ILE A 87 10.00 -11.37 -0.16
CA ILE A 87 9.19 -12.53 -0.57
C ILE A 87 9.71 -13.83 0.07
N ALA A 88 11.01 -13.95 0.34
CA ALA A 88 11.57 -15.12 1.00
C ALA A 88 11.14 -15.23 2.48
N ASP A 89 10.84 -14.11 3.17
CA ASP A 89 10.19 -14.12 4.48
C ASP A 89 8.73 -14.53 4.32
N HIS A 90 7.96 -13.76 3.55
CA HIS A 90 6.59 -14.12 3.12
C HIS A 90 6.20 -13.34 1.86
N ALA A 91 5.33 -13.91 1.02
CA ALA A 91 4.61 -13.12 0.02
C ALA A 91 3.55 -12.30 0.74
N GLY A 92 3.43 -11.01 0.43
CA GLY A 92 2.48 -10.16 1.15
C GLY A 92 2.78 -8.66 1.06
N LEU A 93 2.21 -7.93 1.99
CA LEU A 93 2.36 -6.48 2.11
C LEU A 93 3.76 -6.11 2.59
N HIS A 94 4.50 -5.39 1.76
CA HIS A 94 5.87 -4.96 2.05
C HIS A 94 6.17 -3.50 1.71
N LEU A 95 5.14 -2.71 1.37
CA LEU A 95 5.31 -1.30 1.05
C LEU A 95 4.19 -0.47 1.67
N ALA A 96 4.57 0.59 2.38
CA ALA A 96 3.72 1.72 2.75
C ALA A 96 4.19 2.96 1.99
N ALA A 97 3.38 3.44 1.07
CA ALA A 97 3.68 4.62 0.27
C ALA A 97 2.76 5.79 0.64
N PHE A 98 3.38 6.95 0.79
CA PHE A 98 2.72 8.19 1.16
C PHE A 98 2.92 9.23 0.06
N THR A 99 1.90 10.02 -0.23
CA THR A 99 2.07 11.15 -1.14
C THR A 99 2.05 12.47 -0.39
N SER A 100 2.87 13.39 -0.85
CA SER A 100 2.97 14.79 -0.42
C SER A 100 3.04 15.70 -1.64
N ALA A 101 2.83 17.00 -1.42
CA ALA A 101 2.92 18.00 -2.50
C ALA A 101 4.35 18.11 -3.09
N ASP A 102 5.39 17.78 -2.32
CA ASP A 102 6.80 17.90 -2.73
C ASP A 102 7.65 16.79 -2.09
N ALA A 103 7.94 15.74 -2.85
CA ALA A 103 8.80 14.64 -2.41
C ALA A 103 10.24 15.08 -2.09
N ALA A 104 10.74 16.13 -2.73
CA ALA A 104 12.07 16.66 -2.41
C ALA A 104 12.09 17.39 -1.05
N ALA A 105 11.01 18.06 -0.67
CA ALA A 105 10.86 18.59 0.68
C ALA A 105 10.80 17.49 1.72
N GLU A 106 10.04 16.41 1.44
CA GLU A 106 9.97 15.25 2.32
C GLU A 106 11.34 14.56 2.46
N HIS A 107 12.09 14.42 1.39
CA HIS A 107 13.46 13.91 1.43
C HIS A 107 14.35 14.70 2.42
N ARG A 108 14.31 16.03 2.38
CA ARG A 108 15.05 16.88 3.32
C ARG A 108 14.55 16.72 4.76
N ARG A 109 13.22 16.67 4.94
CA ARG A 109 12.59 16.48 6.25
C ARG A 109 12.99 15.14 6.87
N LEU A 110 12.97 14.05 6.08
CA LEU A 110 13.37 12.72 6.53
C LEU A 110 14.84 12.69 6.96
N ALA A 111 15.73 13.31 6.19
CA ALA A 111 17.15 13.44 6.56
C ALA A 111 17.30 14.18 7.90
N THR A 112 16.60 15.30 8.09
CA THR A 112 16.59 16.06 9.36
C THR A 112 16.01 15.25 10.51
N ALA A 113 15.02 14.39 10.25
CA ALA A 113 14.44 13.47 11.24
C ALA A 113 15.33 12.24 11.55
N GLY A 114 16.55 12.19 10.99
CA GLY A 114 17.53 11.14 11.25
C GLY A 114 17.33 9.84 10.46
N PHE A 115 16.54 9.86 9.38
CA PHE A 115 16.44 8.73 8.48
C PHE A 115 17.59 8.74 7.44
N PRO A 116 18.21 7.58 7.16
CA PRO A 116 19.23 7.47 6.10
C PRO A 116 18.56 7.54 4.73
N THR A 117 18.45 8.75 4.16
CA THR A 117 17.79 8.99 2.88
C THR A 117 18.68 8.52 1.71
N LEU A 118 18.05 7.99 0.65
CA LEU A 118 18.67 7.68 -0.63
C LEU A 118 18.44 8.82 -1.62
N PRO A 119 19.22 8.91 -2.71
CA PRO A 119 18.95 9.88 -3.77
C PRO A 119 17.49 9.81 -4.25
N LEU A 120 16.93 10.96 -4.64
CA LEU A 120 15.59 11.02 -5.24
C LEU A 120 15.55 10.17 -6.51
N VAL A 121 14.42 9.51 -6.73
CA VAL A 121 14.17 8.67 -7.91
C VAL A 121 13.14 9.35 -8.82
N ASP A 122 13.50 9.58 -10.08
CA ASP A 122 12.56 9.91 -11.16
C ASP A 122 12.09 8.59 -11.78
N MET A 123 10.92 8.10 -11.36
CA MET A 123 10.34 6.87 -11.86
C MET A 123 9.31 7.14 -12.95
N ARG A 124 9.28 6.27 -13.95
CA ARG A 124 8.34 6.33 -15.06
C ARG A 124 7.66 5.00 -15.30
N ARG A 125 6.40 5.06 -15.68
CA ARG A 125 5.59 3.92 -16.07
C ARG A 125 4.89 4.24 -17.39
N PRO A 126 5.01 3.42 -18.45
CA PRO A 126 4.29 3.63 -19.69
C PRO A 126 2.76 3.62 -19.48
N VAL A 127 2.06 4.53 -20.17
CA VAL A 127 0.59 4.61 -20.20
C VAL A 127 0.21 5.02 -21.64
N GLY A 128 -0.17 4.04 -22.48
CA GLY A 128 -0.33 4.28 -23.91
C GLY A 128 0.98 4.80 -24.53
N ASP A 129 0.89 5.93 -25.24
CA ASP A 129 2.04 6.60 -25.86
C ASP A 129 2.75 7.62 -24.92
N ASP A 130 2.31 7.73 -23.67
CA ASP A 130 2.84 8.67 -22.67
C ASP A 130 3.42 7.94 -21.45
N PHE A 131 3.83 8.69 -20.43
CA PHE A 131 4.41 8.15 -19.20
C PHE A 131 3.79 8.78 -17.96
N ALA A 132 3.26 7.95 -17.08
CA ALA A 132 3.06 8.36 -15.68
C ALA A 132 4.42 8.56 -15.02
N ARG A 133 4.61 9.73 -14.37
CA ARG A 133 5.88 10.16 -13.77
C ARG A 133 5.71 10.39 -12.28
N PHE A 134 6.76 10.02 -11.53
CA PHE A 134 6.77 10.10 -10.08
C PHE A 134 8.16 10.54 -9.59
N THR A 135 8.17 11.50 -8.67
CA THR A 135 9.37 11.81 -7.88
C THR A 135 9.26 11.09 -6.54
N ILE A 136 10.23 10.24 -6.19
CA ILE A 136 10.16 9.37 -5.01
C ILE A 136 11.33 9.65 -4.07
N ALA A 137 11.00 9.91 -2.79
CA ALA A 137 11.93 9.99 -1.68
C ALA A 137 11.94 8.65 -0.91
N ARG A 138 13.10 7.99 -0.91
CA ARG A 138 13.33 6.69 -0.26
C ARG A 138 14.30 6.82 0.90
N ILE A 139 14.18 5.90 1.85
CA ILE A 139 15.17 5.68 2.91
C ILE A 139 15.88 4.35 2.69
N ALA A 140 17.04 4.18 3.33
CA ALA A 140 17.85 2.98 3.17
C ALA A 140 17.08 1.70 3.53
N HIS A 141 17.38 0.63 2.82
CA HIS A 141 16.79 -0.69 3.06
C HIS A 141 17.04 -1.13 4.51
N GLY A 142 16.06 -1.79 5.12
CA GLY A 142 16.12 -2.26 6.51
C GLY A 142 15.85 -1.19 7.57
N THR A 143 15.72 0.11 7.21
CA THR A 143 15.38 1.17 8.15
C THR A 143 13.98 0.99 8.75
N MET A 144 13.05 0.43 7.99
CA MET A 144 11.70 0.06 8.42
C MET A 144 11.59 -1.47 8.32
N PRO A 145 11.66 -2.19 9.46
CA PRO A 145 11.57 -3.66 9.47
C PRO A 145 10.28 -4.19 8.86
N GLU A 146 9.16 -3.47 9.00
CA GLU A 146 7.83 -3.84 8.48
C GLU A 146 7.77 -3.93 6.96
N GLY A 147 8.71 -3.30 6.26
CA GLY A 147 8.73 -3.22 4.83
C GLY A 147 9.33 -1.92 4.33
N ARG A 148 9.15 -1.62 3.06
CA ARG A 148 9.58 -0.35 2.46
C ARG A 148 8.61 0.75 2.84
N ALA A 149 9.12 1.90 3.31
CA ALA A 149 8.36 3.14 3.44
C ALA A 149 8.95 4.20 2.51
N GLN A 150 8.10 4.94 1.82
CA GLN A 150 8.53 5.99 0.88
C GLN A 150 7.51 7.10 0.77
N PHE A 151 7.99 8.31 0.45
CA PHE A 151 7.15 9.39 -0.04
C PHE A 151 7.26 9.51 -1.55
N LEU A 152 6.17 9.96 -2.18
CA LEU A 152 6.19 10.30 -3.60
C LEU A 152 5.33 11.53 -3.90
N THR A 153 5.60 12.13 -5.04
CA THR A 153 4.76 13.12 -5.70
C THR A 153 4.36 12.57 -7.06
N HIS A 154 3.07 12.68 -7.39
CA HIS A 154 2.56 12.34 -8.72
C HIS A 154 2.74 13.54 -9.66
N ASP A 155 3.71 13.47 -10.57
CA ASP A 155 4.00 14.55 -11.51
C ASP A 155 3.01 14.57 -12.69
N THR A 156 2.26 13.49 -12.89
CA THR A 156 1.26 13.30 -13.95
C THR A 156 0.06 12.48 -13.47
N GLU A 157 -0.64 12.95 -12.44
CA GLU A 157 -1.72 12.24 -11.75
C GLU A 157 -2.83 11.75 -12.71
N LYS A 158 -3.12 12.51 -13.78
CA LYS A 158 -4.14 12.17 -14.78
C LYS A 158 -3.81 10.91 -15.58
N LEU A 159 -2.53 10.54 -15.68
CA LEU A 159 -2.06 9.30 -16.30
C LEU A 159 -1.99 8.13 -15.29
N VAL A 160 -2.22 8.39 -14.01
CA VAL A 160 -2.27 7.37 -12.96
C VAL A 160 -3.71 6.96 -12.70
N TRP A 161 -4.61 7.92 -12.48
CA TRP A 161 -6.02 7.70 -12.20
C TRP A 161 -6.87 7.76 -13.48
N LEU A 162 -6.80 6.69 -14.28
CA LEU A 162 -7.62 6.54 -15.49
C LEU A 162 -9.06 6.19 -15.09
N PRO A 163 -10.09 6.93 -15.56
CA PRO A 163 -11.48 6.74 -15.13
C PRO A 163 -11.98 5.29 -15.26
N ASP A 164 -11.63 4.60 -16.33
CA ASP A 164 -12.06 3.24 -16.62
C ASP A 164 -11.50 2.20 -15.63
N MET A 165 -10.49 2.56 -14.83
CA MET A 165 -9.85 1.69 -13.84
C MET A 165 -10.38 1.89 -12.42
N LEU A 166 -11.29 2.85 -12.18
CA LEU A 166 -11.76 3.24 -10.85
C LEU A 166 -13.05 2.54 -10.42
N ASP A 167 -13.69 1.79 -11.30
CA ASP A 167 -14.93 1.08 -11.02
C ASP A 167 -14.65 -0.41 -10.81
N HIS A 168 -14.99 -0.89 -9.62
CA HIS A 168 -14.73 -2.26 -9.18
C HIS A 168 -16.03 -3.01 -8.88
N PRO A 169 -16.17 -4.28 -9.33
CA PRO A 169 -17.33 -5.13 -9.00
C PRO A 169 -17.60 -5.23 -7.49
N ASN A 170 -16.58 -5.16 -6.65
CA ASN A 170 -16.71 -5.17 -5.18
C ASN A 170 -17.08 -3.80 -4.57
N GLY A 171 -17.22 -2.76 -5.40
CA GLY A 171 -17.53 -1.41 -4.95
C GLY A 171 -16.42 -0.70 -4.20
N ALA A 172 -15.15 -1.11 -4.36
CA ALA A 172 -14.00 -0.47 -3.71
C ALA A 172 -13.83 0.98 -4.16
N GLU A 173 -13.65 1.90 -3.18
CA GLU A 173 -13.55 3.34 -3.43
C GLU A 173 -12.26 3.97 -2.90
N ALA A 174 -11.70 3.43 -1.79
CA ALA A 174 -10.53 4.04 -1.17
C ALA A 174 -9.68 3.03 -0.39
N LEU A 175 -8.37 3.20 -0.45
CA LEU A 175 -7.44 2.69 0.55
C LEU A 175 -7.54 3.58 1.79
N SER A 176 -8.04 3.04 2.90
CA SER A 176 -8.37 3.82 4.10
C SER A 176 -7.40 3.62 5.25
N ALA A 177 -6.77 2.44 5.35
CA ALA A 177 -5.77 2.20 6.39
C ALA A 177 -4.77 1.10 6.00
N LEU A 178 -3.60 1.12 6.66
CA LEU A 178 -2.67 0.01 6.75
C LEU A 178 -2.57 -0.47 8.19
N TRP A 179 -2.34 -1.78 8.36
CA TRP A 179 -2.20 -2.43 9.65
C TRP A 179 -0.81 -3.05 9.78
N VAL A 180 -0.18 -2.75 10.90
CA VAL A 180 1.13 -3.27 11.30
C VAL A 180 0.94 -4.16 12.52
N ALA A 181 1.42 -5.40 12.44
CA ALA A 181 1.54 -6.28 13.58
C ALA A 181 2.90 -6.11 14.25
N ALA A 182 2.93 -6.01 15.56
CA ALA A 182 4.14 -5.96 16.36
C ALA A 182 3.88 -6.49 17.77
N ASP A 183 4.89 -7.10 18.41
CA ASP A 183 4.82 -7.50 19.82
C ASP A 183 4.70 -6.27 20.73
N ASP A 184 5.42 -5.20 20.42
CA ASP A 184 5.28 -3.86 21.00
C ASP A 184 4.84 -2.87 19.92
N PRO A 185 3.53 -2.58 19.76
CA PRO A 185 3.01 -1.65 18.77
C PRO A 185 3.50 -0.20 18.93
N ALA A 186 3.95 0.19 20.12
CA ALA A 186 4.39 1.57 20.39
C ALA A 186 5.72 1.88 19.67
N GLU A 187 6.60 0.91 19.50
CA GLU A 187 7.90 1.09 18.84
C GLU A 187 7.72 1.45 17.35
N PRO A 188 7.08 0.60 16.50
CA PRO A 188 6.87 0.96 15.10
C PRO A 188 5.99 2.21 14.94
N ALA A 189 5.00 2.43 15.79
CA ALA A 189 4.18 3.64 15.77
C ALA A 189 5.02 4.91 15.99
N ALA A 190 5.96 4.90 16.94
CA ALA A 190 6.86 6.03 17.17
C ALA A 190 7.77 6.29 15.94
N ARG A 191 8.25 5.24 15.29
CA ARG A 191 9.08 5.32 14.07
C ARG A 191 8.27 5.88 12.90
N TYR A 192 7.04 5.39 12.66
CA TYR A 192 6.14 5.91 11.63
C TYR A 192 5.65 7.33 11.93
N ALA A 193 5.45 7.70 13.21
CA ALA A 193 5.12 9.07 13.59
C ALA A 193 6.24 10.05 13.18
N ARG A 194 7.49 9.69 13.44
CA ARG A 194 8.66 10.46 12.99
C ARG A 194 8.78 10.46 11.45
N PHE A 195 8.49 9.31 10.80
CA PHE A 195 8.54 9.20 9.34
C PHE A 195 7.47 10.05 8.66
N THR A 196 6.22 10.01 9.12
CA THR A 196 5.10 10.76 8.52
C THR A 196 5.00 12.20 8.99
N GLY A 197 5.65 12.56 10.10
CA GLY A 197 5.48 13.85 10.77
C GLY A 197 4.08 14.00 11.40
N ARG A 198 3.38 12.90 11.67
CA ARG A 198 2.06 12.88 12.31
C ARG A 198 2.12 12.16 13.66
N PRO A 199 1.42 12.66 14.70
CA PRO A 199 1.48 12.05 16.03
C PRO A 199 0.79 10.69 16.07
N ALA A 200 1.37 9.76 16.80
CA ALA A 200 0.72 8.52 17.18
C ALA A 200 -0.18 8.76 18.40
N ARG A 201 -1.33 8.08 18.43
CA ARG A 201 -2.27 8.08 19.55
C ARG A 201 -2.60 6.64 19.93
N SER A 202 -2.46 6.29 21.21
CA SER A 202 -2.81 4.97 21.71
C SER A 202 -4.17 5.01 22.40
N ASP A 203 -4.99 4.01 22.12
CA ASP A 203 -6.27 3.75 22.78
C ASP A 203 -6.31 2.23 23.10
N GLY A 204 -5.90 1.89 24.33
CA GLY A 204 -5.82 0.50 24.77
C GLY A 204 -4.88 -0.35 23.92
N ALA A 205 -5.43 -1.34 23.22
CA ALA A 205 -4.67 -2.30 22.42
C ALA A 205 -4.31 -1.81 20.99
N LEU A 206 -4.78 -0.62 20.60
CA LEU A 206 -4.57 -0.04 19.28
C LEU A 206 -3.80 1.26 19.37
N THR A 207 -2.74 1.40 18.59
CA THR A 207 -2.07 2.68 18.35
C THR A 207 -2.32 3.11 16.91
N THR A 208 -2.72 4.36 16.70
CA THR A 208 -3.12 4.89 15.39
C THR A 208 -2.37 6.17 15.06
N ILE A 209 -1.96 6.33 13.81
CA ILE A 209 -1.48 7.58 13.22
C ILE A 209 -2.52 8.00 12.18
N ALA A 210 -3.22 9.11 12.45
CA ALA A 210 -4.11 9.72 11.48
C ALA A 210 -3.29 10.56 10.49
N LEU A 211 -3.50 10.33 9.21
CA LEU A 211 -3.00 11.14 8.11
C LEU A 211 -4.11 12.09 7.64
N ASP A 212 -3.78 13.05 6.78
CA ASP A 212 -4.80 13.93 6.19
C ASP A 212 -5.75 13.11 5.27
N ARG A 213 -5.27 11.98 4.74
CA ARG A 213 -6.07 10.94 4.11
C ARG A 213 -5.51 9.56 4.43
N GLY A 214 -6.31 8.73 5.10
CA GLY A 214 -5.94 7.40 5.55
C GLY A 214 -5.34 7.35 6.96
N THR A 215 -5.11 6.14 7.45
CA THR A 215 -4.56 5.89 8.78
C THR A 215 -3.52 4.77 8.76
N LEU A 216 -2.63 4.77 9.74
CA LEU A 216 -1.80 3.62 10.08
C LEU A 216 -2.24 3.10 11.44
N ASN A 217 -2.47 1.81 11.53
CA ASN A 217 -2.90 1.12 12.75
C ASN A 217 -1.83 0.11 13.16
N PHE A 218 -1.48 0.14 14.45
CA PHE A 218 -0.45 -0.73 15.04
C PHE A 218 -1.09 -1.52 16.15
N ALA A 219 -0.99 -2.85 16.09
CA ALA A 219 -1.64 -3.75 17.04
C ALA A 219 -0.81 -5.00 17.29
N THR A 220 -1.06 -5.67 18.41
CA THR A 220 -0.45 -6.98 18.69
C THR A 220 -1.10 -8.06 17.80
N PRO A 221 -0.39 -9.18 17.51
CA PRO A 221 -0.98 -10.32 16.83
C PRO A 221 -2.26 -10.85 17.49
N GLY A 222 -2.30 -10.86 18.84
CA GLY A 222 -3.49 -11.26 19.59
C GLY A 222 -4.71 -10.38 19.29
N HIS A 223 -4.51 -9.05 19.30
CA HIS A 223 -5.60 -8.11 18.96
C HIS A 223 -6.11 -8.33 17.51
N LEU A 224 -5.21 -8.53 16.55
CA LEU A 224 -5.57 -8.75 15.15
C LEU A 224 -6.32 -10.08 14.95
N ALA A 225 -5.92 -11.14 15.66
CA ALA A 225 -6.61 -12.43 15.64
C ALA A 225 -8.02 -12.31 16.22
N ASP A 226 -8.17 -11.63 17.37
CA ASP A 226 -9.46 -11.45 18.02
C ASP A 226 -10.41 -10.57 17.20
N ALA A 227 -9.93 -9.43 16.71
CA ALA A 227 -10.75 -8.47 15.98
C ALA A 227 -11.12 -8.93 14.57
N PHE A 228 -10.17 -9.53 13.84
CA PHE A 228 -10.30 -9.79 12.40
C PHE A 228 -10.01 -11.24 11.99
N GLY A 229 -9.48 -12.09 12.88
CA GLY A 229 -8.99 -13.42 12.54
C GLY A 229 -7.69 -13.41 11.75
N ILE A 230 -6.94 -12.31 11.80
CA ILE A 230 -5.69 -12.13 11.07
C ILE A 230 -4.54 -12.66 11.91
N VAL A 231 -3.75 -13.57 11.32
CA VAL A 231 -2.51 -14.10 11.89
C VAL A 231 -1.37 -13.66 10.98
N PRO A 232 -0.36 -12.92 11.49
CA PRO A 232 0.78 -12.52 10.69
C PRO A 232 1.49 -13.72 10.06
N ALA A 233 1.82 -13.63 8.76
CA ALA A 233 2.57 -14.67 8.05
C ALA A 233 4.09 -14.41 8.09
N GLY A 234 4.50 -13.16 8.21
CA GLY A 234 5.90 -12.73 8.23
C GLY A 234 6.46 -12.52 9.63
N SER A 235 7.76 -12.26 9.67
CA SER A 235 8.48 -11.90 10.90
C SER A 235 8.03 -10.55 11.42
N LEU A 236 7.80 -10.44 12.74
CA LEU A 236 7.38 -9.18 13.38
C LEU A 236 8.55 -8.19 13.56
N PRO A 237 8.30 -6.88 13.46
CA PRO A 237 7.03 -6.26 13.03
C PRO A 237 6.84 -6.37 11.51
N CYS A 238 5.58 -6.50 11.04
CA CYS A 238 5.26 -6.60 9.63
C CYS A 238 3.93 -5.90 9.29
N LEU A 239 3.77 -5.51 8.01
CA LEU A 239 2.46 -5.14 7.46
C LEU A 239 1.63 -6.42 7.33
N VAL A 240 0.32 -6.37 7.68
CA VAL A 240 -0.54 -7.57 7.72
C VAL A 240 -1.89 -7.38 7.07
N ALA A 241 -2.34 -6.14 6.88
CA ALA A 241 -3.62 -5.89 6.21
C ALA A 241 -3.69 -4.48 5.62
N ALA A 242 -4.52 -4.35 4.59
CA ALA A 242 -4.99 -3.08 4.06
C ALA A 242 -6.51 -2.96 4.27
N SER A 243 -6.98 -1.80 4.74
CA SER A 243 -8.40 -1.51 4.85
C SER A 243 -8.90 -0.77 3.62
N ILE A 244 -10.00 -1.25 3.06
CA ILE A 244 -10.62 -0.74 1.83
C ILE A 244 -12.04 -0.27 2.15
N ALA A 245 -12.32 1.01 1.87
CA ALA A 245 -13.68 1.53 1.91
C ALA A 245 -14.44 1.09 0.65
N VAL A 246 -15.64 0.54 0.82
CA VAL A 246 -16.50 0.09 -0.26
C VAL A 246 -17.85 0.82 -0.24
N ALA A 247 -18.43 1.02 -1.40
CA ALA A 247 -19.72 1.70 -1.53
C ALA A 247 -20.87 0.95 -0.84
N ASN A 248 -20.82 -0.40 -0.82
CA ASN A 248 -21.85 -1.24 -0.20
C ASN A 248 -21.26 -2.57 0.28
N VAL A 249 -21.18 -2.74 1.59
CA VAL A 249 -20.65 -3.95 2.23
C VAL A 249 -21.54 -5.19 1.97
N ALA A 250 -22.86 -5.04 1.86
CA ALA A 250 -23.75 -6.17 1.59
C ALA A 250 -23.57 -6.71 0.16
N ASN A 251 -23.32 -5.83 -0.81
CA ASN A 251 -23.01 -6.25 -2.19
C ASN A 251 -21.66 -6.97 -2.25
N LEU A 252 -20.64 -6.46 -1.55
CA LEU A 252 -19.35 -7.13 -1.42
C LEU A 252 -19.52 -8.54 -0.82
N GLU A 253 -20.30 -8.69 0.24
CA GLU A 253 -20.51 -9.98 0.90
C GLU A 253 -21.19 -10.99 -0.03
N THR A 254 -22.16 -10.54 -0.82
CA THR A 254 -22.79 -11.36 -1.87
C THR A 254 -21.77 -11.83 -2.91
N LEU A 255 -20.88 -10.96 -3.34
CA LEU A 255 -19.80 -11.28 -4.27
C LEU A 255 -18.83 -12.31 -3.68
N LEU A 256 -18.37 -12.09 -2.45
CA LEU A 256 -17.43 -13.01 -1.77
C LEU A 256 -18.06 -14.41 -1.60
N ALA A 257 -19.32 -14.50 -1.23
CA ALA A 257 -20.05 -15.76 -1.13
C ALA A 257 -20.13 -16.50 -2.48
N ALA A 258 -20.35 -15.75 -3.57
CA ALA A 258 -20.41 -16.30 -4.92
C ALA A 258 -19.05 -16.80 -5.44
N THR A 259 -17.95 -16.22 -5.00
CA THR A 259 -16.58 -16.62 -5.40
C THR A 259 -15.99 -17.72 -4.51
N GLY A 260 -16.68 -18.11 -3.43
CA GLY A 260 -16.20 -19.11 -2.48
C GLY A 260 -15.00 -18.68 -1.64
N LEU A 261 -14.70 -17.38 -1.59
CA LEU A 261 -13.64 -16.84 -0.76
C LEU A 261 -14.05 -16.85 0.71
N ALA A 262 -13.18 -17.39 1.56
CA ALA A 262 -13.40 -17.35 2.99
C ALA A 262 -13.28 -15.91 3.51
N TYR A 263 -14.28 -15.48 4.27
CA TYR A 263 -14.27 -14.18 4.93
C TYR A 263 -14.85 -14.27 6.35
N ARG A 264 -14.48 -13.32 7.19
CA ARG A 264 -14.97 -13.16 8.55
C ARG A 264 -15.66 -11.81 8.70
N ARG A 265 -16.87 -11.81 9.25
CA ARG A 265 -17.49 -10.56 9.73
C ARG A 265 -16.79 -10.11 11.02
N ALA A 266 -16.43 -8.84 11.07
CA ALA A 266 -15.84 -8.17 12.21
C ALA A 266 -16.70 -6.94 12.56
N SER A 267 -16.53 -6.39 13.77
CA SER A 267 -17.24 -5.16 14.17
C SER A 267 -16.98 -3.96 13.25
N ALA A 268 -15.80 -3.91 12.65
CA ALA A 268 -15.37 -2.85 11.73
C ALA A 268 -15.57 -3.18 10.23
N GLY A 269 -16.23 -4.31 9.88
CA GLY A 269 -16.45 -4.69 8.48
C GLY A 269 -16.23 -6.18 8.19
N ILE A 270 -15.68 -6.49 7.04
CA ILE A 270 -15.41 -7.86 6.57
C ILE A 270 -13.92 -8.03 6.37
N ALA A 271 -13.31 -9.02 7.02
CA ALA A 271 -11.93 -9.41 6.81
C ALA A 271 -11.85 -10.61 5.85
N VAL A 272 -11.00 -10.52 4.84
CA VAL A 272 -10.70 -11.58 3.86
C VAL A 272 -9.23 -11.93 3.98
N THR A 273 -8.94 -13.18 4.37
CA THR A 273 -7.58 -13.71 4.32
C THR A 273 -7.26 -14.09 2.88
N LEU A 274 -6.16 -13.56 2.37
CA LEU A 274 -5.74 -13.81 1.00
C LEU A 274 -4.96 -15.13 0.90
N PRO A 275 -4.92 -15.78 -0.29
CA PRO A 275 -4.19 -17.02 -0.46
C PRO A 275 -2.67 -16.83 -0.29
N ALA A 276 -1.95 -17.88 0.08
CA ALA A 276 -0.52 -17.87 0.43
C ALA A 276 0.40 -17.21 -0.62
N GLY A 277 0.08 -17.30 -1.92
CA GLY A 277 0.87 -16.64 -2.98
C GLY A 277 0.69 -15.12 -3.07
N LEU A 278 -0.31 -14.56 -2.38
CA LEU A 278 -0.57 -13.13 -2.22
C LEU A 278 -0.33 -12.69 -0.78
N GLY A 279 -0.64 -13.55 0.18
CA GLY A 279 -0.42 -13.32 1.61
C GLY A 279 -1.32 -12.24 2.23
N ASP A 280 -1.24 -12.12 3.56
CA ASP A 280 -1.89 -11.09 4.35
C ASP A 280 -3.43 -11.00 4.21
N ALA A 281 -4.03 -9.86 4.52
CA ALA A 281 -5.48 -9.73 4.54
C ALA A 281 -5.96 -8.39 3.97
N LEU A 282 -7.23 -8.37 3.56
CA LEU A 282 -7.99 -7.15 3.27
C LEU A 282 -9.13 -7.00 4.27
N ILE A 283 -9.32 -5.79 4.79
CA ILE A 283 -10.43 -5.44 5.68
C ILE A 283 -11.33 -4.45 4.93
N PHE A 284 -12.54 -4.87 4.62
CA PHE A 284 -13.50 -4.03 3.92
C PHE A 284 -14.49 -3.40 4.90
N HIS A 285 -14.77 -2.13 4.73
CA HIS A 285 -15.77 -1.42 5.54
C HIS A 285 -16.61 -0.49 4.67
N GLN A 286 -17.80 -0.13 5.19
CA GLN A 286 -18.69 0.81 4.51
C GLN A 286 -17.99 2.16 4.32
N SER A 287 -18.02 2.67 3.11
CA SER A 287 -17.62 4.05 2.81
C SER A 287 -18.51 5.01 3.61
N ARG A 288 -17.87 5.96 4.32
CA ARG A 288 -18.63 7.02 4.97
C ARG A 288 -19.10 7.99 3.90
N ALA A 289 -20.39 8.28 3.86
CA ALA A 289 -20.90 9.38 3.05
C ALA A 289 -20.10 10.64 3.41
N ARG A 290 -19.51 11.32 2.43
CA ARG A 290 -18.99 12.66 2.68
C ARG A 290 -20.17 13.57 3.02
N PRO A 291 -20.10 14.33 4.12
CA PRO A 291 -21.10 15.35 4.42
C PRO A 291 -21.19 16.40 3.32
#